data_7ea843cedfd2cb15219ed3127316a8dc
#
_entry.id   7ea843cedfd2cb15219ed3127316a8dc
#
_cell.length_a   1.000
_cell.length_b   1.000
_cell.length_c   1.000
_cell.angle_alpha   90.00
_cell.angle_beta   90.00
_cell.angle_gamma   90.00
#
_symmetry.space_group_name_H-M   'P 1'
#
loop_
_entity.id
_entity.type
_entity.pdbx_description
1 polymer ?
#
loop_
_entity_poly.entity_id
_entity_poly.type
_entity_poly.pdbx_seq_one_letter_code
_entity_poly.pdbx_strand_id
1 'polypeptide(L)'
;MIISIDPSSTALGCAMFADSGRYIRCEVVKPDNSRAEAVERSHQIGRYLAELLAEEQANEPIRIAIVEEPPSFMRVEFGNKN
;
A
#
# COMPACT_ATOMS: atom_id res chain seq x y z
N MET A 1 0.85 9.58 12.78
CA MET A 1 0.99 8.16 12.38
C MET A 1 1.84 8.05 11.12
N ILE A 2 2.63 7.03 11.05
CA ILE A 2 3.45 6.70 9.89
C ILE A 2 2.87 5.42 9.27
N ILE A 3 2.73 5.39 7.95
CA ILE A 3 2.20 4.24 7.23
C ILE A 3 3.23 3.77 6.21
N SER A 4 3.44 2.46 6.16
CA SER A 4 4.29 1.82 5.15
C SER A 4 3.43 0.91 4.28
N ILE A 5 3.46 1.12 2.97
CA ILE A 5 2.62 0.40 2.02
C ILE A 5 3.48 -0.46 1.11
N ASP A 6 3.14 -1.75 1.05
CA ASP A 6 3.75 -2.70 0.12
C ASP A 6 2.70 -3.04 -0.95
N PRO A 7 2.72 -2.37 -2.10
CA PRO A 7 1.67 -2.50 -3.11
C PRO A 7 1.77 -3.80 -3.91
N SER A 8 0.61 -4.36 -4.21
CA SER A 8 0.49 -5.52 -5.08
C SER A 8 -0.94 -5.54 -5.64
N SER A 9 -1.13 -6.17 -6.80
CA SER A 9 -2.46 -6.37 -7.36
C SER A 9 -3.16 -7.60 -6.82
N THR A 10 -2.49 -8.40 -6.00
CA THR A 10 -3.06 -9.60 -5.39
C THR A 10 -3.37 -9.40 -3.91
N ALA A 11 -2.52 -8.65 -3.22
CA ALA A 11 -2.73 -8.31 -1.81
C ALA A 11 -1.77 -7.18 -1.46
N LEU A 12 -2.28 -6.13 -0.84
CA LEU A 12 -1.49 -4.97 -0.44
C LEU A 12 -1.29 -5.00 1.07
N GLY A 13 -0.04 -4.88 1.51
CA GLY A 13 0.28 -4.78 2.93
C GLY A 13 0.34 -3.32 3.36
N CYS A 14 -0.24 -3.01 4.51
CA CYS A 14 -0.21 -1.67 5.08
C CYS A 14 0.18 -1.77 6.55
N ALA A 15 1.41 -1.38 6.88
CA ALA A 15 1.90 -1.37 8.25
C ALA A 15 1.76 0.02 8.84
N MET A 16 1.35 0.08 10.09
CA MET A 16 1.08 1.34 10.80
C MET A 16 1.99 1.48 11.99
N PHE A 17 2.54 2.68 12.15
CA PHE A 17 3.48 3.01 13.23
C PHE A 17 3.07 4.32 13.89
N ALA A 18 3.32 4.42 15.18
CA ALA A 18 3.22 5.69 15.89
C ALA A 18 4.29 6.65 15.37
N ASP A 19 4.13 7.95 15.66
CA ASP A 19 5.12 8.96 15.26
C ASP A 19 6.51 8.68 15.82
N SER A 20 6.59 7.97 16.93
CA SER A 20 7.86 7.54 17.53
C SER A 20 8.56 6.44 16.76
N GLY A 21 7.88 5.83 15.78
CA GLY A 21 8.38 4.66 15.06
C GLY A 21 7.93 3.33 15.65
N ARG A 22 7.18 3.36 16.76
CA ARG A 22 6.68 2.13 17.38
C ARG A 22 5.64 1.46 16.50
N TYR A 23 5.82 0.17 16.23
CA TYR A 23 4.88 -0.60 15.44
C TYR A 23 3.51 -0.71 16.15
N ILE A 24 2.44 -0.48 15.40
CA ILE A 24 1.08 -0.59 15.90
C ILE A 24 0.42 -1.87 15.38
N ARG A 25 0.24 -1.97 14.08
CA ARG A 25 -0.37 -3.16 13.45
C ARG A 25 -0.17 -3.15 11.95
N CYS A 26 -0.50 -4.26 11.32
CA CYS A 26 -0.48 -4.40 9.86
C CYS A 26 -1.85 -4.88 9.39
N GLU A 27 -2.32 -4.28 8.31
CA GLU A 27 -3.54 -4.68 7.62
C GLU A 27 -3.19 -5.19 6.23
N VAL A 28 -3.93 -6.17 5.75
CA VAL A 28 -3.78 -6.69 4.39
C VAL A 28 -5.06 -6.38 3.62
N VAL A 29 -4.90 -5.67 2.52
CA VAL A 29 -6.01 -5.28 1.65
C VAL A 29 -6.03 -6.20 0.43
N LYS A 30 -7.16 -6.86 0.19
CA LYS A 30 -7.32 -7.81 -0.90
C LYS A 30 -8.46 -7.38 -1.82
N PRO A 31 -8.39 -7.75 -3.12
CA PRO A 31 -9.51 -7.50 -4.02
C PRO A 31 -10.67 -8.46 -3.71
N ASP A 32 -11.88 -8.05 -4.09
CA ASP A 32 -13.07 -8.90 -3.93
C ASP A 32 -12.96 -10.16 -4.77
N ASN A 33 -12.41 -10.03 -5.98
CA ASN A 33 -12.27 -11.13 -6.91
C ASN A 33 -10.82 -11.31 -7.30
N SER A 34 -10.16 -12.30 -6.71
CA SER A 34 -8.76 -12.59 -6.97
C SER A 34 -8.50 -13.09 -8.40
N ARG A 35 -9.55 -13.48 -9.12
CA ARG A 35 -9.44 -13.95 -10.50
C ARG A 35 -9.73 -12.88 -11.53
N ALA A 36 -10.12 -11.69 -11.09
CA ALA A 36 -10.32 -10.56 -11.97
C ALA A 36 -9.00 -10.13 -12.61
N GLU A 37 -9.07 -9.35 -13.67
CA GLU A 37 -7.88 -8.81 -14.31
C GLU A 37 -7.14 -7.86 -13.38
N ALA A 38 -5.83 -7.70 -13.62
CA ALA A 38 -4.95 -6.94 -12.74
C ALA A 38 -5.45 -5.49 -12.54
N VAL A 39 -5.95 -4.85 -13.58
CA VAL A 39 -6.47 -3.49 -13.50
C VAL A 39 -7.66 -3.42 -12.55
N GLU A 40 -8.58 -4.37 -12.67
CA GLU A 40 -9.76 -4.41 -11.80
C GLU A 40 -9.38 -4.71 -10.36
N ARG A 41 -8.46 -5.66 -10.15
CA ARG A 41 -7.96 -5.95 -8.80
C ARG A 41 -7.31 -4.73 -8.17
N SER A 42 -6.51 -4.00 -8.94
CA SER A 42 -5.84 -2.80 -8.45
C SER A 42 -6.85 -1.71 -8.09
N HIS A 43 -7.91 -1.58 -8.86
CA HIS A 43 -9.00 -0.63 -8.57
C HIS A 43 -9.68 -0.95 -7.25
N GLN A 44 -10.00 -2.22 -7.02
CA GLN A 44 -10.64 -2.66 -5.79
C GLN A 44 -9.73 -2.44 -4.57
N ILE A 45 -8.46 -2.81 -4.70
CA ILE A 45 -7.46 -2.62 -3.65
C ILE A 45 -7.31 -1.13 -3.34
N GLY A 46 -7.21 -0.29 -4.36
CA GLY A 46 -7.07 1.15 -4.18
C GLY A 46 -8.25 1.76 -3.43
N ARG A 47 -9.46 1.32 -3.76
CA ARG A 47 -10.66 1.80 -3.07
C ARG A 47 -10.68 1.39 -1.59
N TYR A 48 -10.36 0.13 -1.30
CA TYR A 48 -10.32 -0.34 0.09
C TYR A 48 -9.18 0.31 0.87
N LEU A 49 -8.04 0.53 0.23
CA LEU A 49 -6.96 1.26 0.87
C LEU A 49 -7.38 2.69 1.22
N ALA A 50 -8.05 3.37 0.30
CA ALA A 50 -8.54 4.73 0.55
C ALA A 50 -9.51 4.78 1.73
N GLU A 51 -10.40 3.80 1.84
CA GLU A 51 -11.32 3.69 2.97
C GLU A 51 -10.55 3.46 4.28
N LEU A 52 -9.57 2.57 4.27
CA LEU A 52 -8.76 2.29 5.45
C LEU A 52 -8.00 3.53 5.90
N LEU A 53 -7.37 4.24 4.97
CA LEU A 53 -6.61 5.45 5.30
C LEU A 53 -7.50 6.56 5.82
N ALA A 54 -8.70 6.73 5.25
CA ALA A 54 -9.66 7.72 5.73
C ALA A 54 -10.09 7.42 7.17
N GLU A 55 -10.33 6.15 7.48
CA GLU A 55 -10.71 5.70 8.81
C GLU A 55 -9.59 5.95 9.82
N GLU A 56 -8.36 5.62 9.46
CA GLU A 56 -7.21 5.85 10.33
C GLU A 56 -6.92 7.34 10.51
N GLN A 57 -7.06 8.12 9.46
CA GLN A 57 -6.86 9.58 9.51
C GLN A 57 -7.83 10.23 10.48
N ALA A 58 -9.05 9.71 10.60
CA ALA A 58 -10.04 10.24 11.54
C ALA A 58 -9.64 10.00 13.00
N ASN A 59 -8.89 8.93 13.26
CA ASN A 59 -8.44 8.59 14.63
C ASN A 59 -7.13 9.30 14.98
N GLU A 60 -6.17 9.28 14.07
CA GLU A 60 -4.85 9.88 14.27
C GLU A 60 -4.31 10.36 12.93
N PRO A 61 -3.92 11.64 12.81
CA PRO A 61 -3.43 12.17 11.54
C PRO A 61 -2.26 11.38 10.98
N ILE A 62 -2.33 11.06 9.70
CA ILE A 62 -1.25 10.41 8.98
C ILE A 62 -0.25 11.48 8.57
N ARG A 63 0.98 11.38 9.08
CA ARG A 63 2.03 12.37 8.80
C ARG A 63 2.90 11.97 7.61
N ILE A 64 3.18 10.67 7.50
CA ILE A 64 4.10 10.16 6.48
C ILE A 64 3.51 8.88 5.92
N ALA A 65 3.51 8.75 4.60
CA ALA A 65 3.19 7.51 3.93
C ALA A 65 4.40 7.09 3.10
N ILE A 66 4.92 5.91 3.37
CA ILE A 66 6.05 5.34 2.66
C ILE A 66 5.52 4.23 1.77
N VAL A 67 5.79 4.32 0.47
CA VAL A 67 5.38 3.29 -0.49
C VAL A 67 6.62 2.59 -1.00
N GLU A 68 6.65 1.27 -0.88
CA GLU A 68 7.78 0.49 -1.37
C GLU A 68 7.90 0.61 -2.88
N GLU A 69 9.13 0.73 -3.35
CA GLU A 69 9.41 0.78 -4.77
C GLU A 69 9.36 -0.62 -5.39
N PRO A 70 9.09 -0.69 -6.70
CA PRO A 70 9.20 -1.96 -7.43
C PRO A 70 10.59 -2.57 -7.27
N PRO A 71 10.73 -3.88 -7.43
CA PRO A 71 12.04 -4.53 -7.35
C PRO A 71 13.07 -3.84 -8.24
N SER A 72 14.30 -3.76 -7.74
CA SER A 72 15.37 -3.02 -8.42
C SER A 72 15.67 -3.52 -9.83
N PHE A 73 15.50 -4.81 -10.09
CA PHE A 73 15.72 -5.34 -11.43
C PHE A 73 14.76 -4.74 -12.47
N MET A 74 13.54 -4.43 -12.07
CA MET A 74 12.58 -3.78 -12.96
C MET A 74 12.99 -2.35 -13.25
N ARG A 75 13.50 -1.63 -12.27
CA ARG A 75 13.98 -0.27 -12.45
C ARG A 75 15.19 -0.23 -13.35
N VAL A 76 16.10 -1.18 -13.18
CA VAL A 76 17.28 -1.28 -14.05
C VAL A 76 16.86 -1.51 -15.50
N GLU A 77 15.86 -2.36 -15.71
CA GLU A 77 15.34 -2.63 -17.04
C GLU A 77 14.82 -1.38 -17.73
N PHE A 78 14.06 -0.57 -17.03
CA PHE A 78 13.54 0.68 -17.56
C PHE A 78 14.63 1.74 -17.69
N GLY A 79 15.52 1.82 -16.72
CA GLY A 79 16.60 2.80 -16.70
C GLY A 79 17.62 2.61 -17.80
N ASN A 80 17.88 1.38 -18.18
CA ASN A 80 18.91 1.06 -19.17
C ASN A 80 18.49 1.29 -20.61
N LYS A 81 17.31 1.78 -20.84
CA LYS A 81 16.86 2.10 -22.19
C LYS A 81 17.35 3.44 -22.69
N ASN A 82 18.08 4.10 -21.88
CA ASN A 82 18.71 5.36 -22.26
C ASN A 82 20.01 5.13 -23.04
#